data_531e657ce55eb7c9e315924ef5370c8b
#
_entry.id   531e657ce55eb7c9e315924ef5370c8b
#
_cell.length_a   1.000
_cell.length_b   1.000
_cell.length_c   1.000
_cell.angle_alpha   90.00
_cell.angle_beta   90.00
_cell.angle_gamma   90.00
#
_symmetry.space_group_name_H-M   'P 1'
#
loop_
_entity.id
_entity.type
_entity.pdbx_description
1 polymer ?
#
loop_
_entity_poly.entity_id
_entity_poly.type
_entity_poly.pdbx_seq_one_letter_code
_entity_poly.pdbx_strand_id
1 'polypeptide(L)'
;MKKLFLVLIVFAGCEKESNSNPKGLKTENVILITLDGVRWEEVFLGADSRIIMNNIKDEKIREETLKAYWFEDEKERRNNLMPFLWNTIASKGQIYGNKTKGSVMHLTNPHFFSYPGYNELLVGFNDDSVNSNDKVLNPNINVLEFMNEKDGFKDRVAAFASWDVFDWIINNERNDFTINSGAFPLKDTLLTNKQRWLNKFVSDLPYEGYGTSVRWDALTHEYAFEYLKLNKPRFLYIAYDESDEFAHQKKYSQYLSIINRLDKYISSIWTWMQSHDMYRNKTTLIVTTDHGRGNYIDGKWGSHGTSVPEAEFVWSAIIGPDTPGLGEMTNTETITTSQIAATIAHLLGYDYQSNRPVGSVVKEMIK
;
A
#
# COMPACT_ATOMS: atom_id res chain seq x y z
N MET A 1 -48.35 -55.95 -12.53
CA MET A 1 -48.37 -54.49 -12.34
C MET A 1 -46.96 -54.03 -11.96
N LYS A 2 -46.20 -53.47 -12.91
CA LYS A 2 -44.86 -52.91 -12.63
C LYS A 2 -45.01 -51.43 -12.27
N LYS A 3 -44.62 -51.07 -11.04
CA LYS A 3 -44.59 -49.68 -10.60
C LYS A 3 -43.31 -49.01 -11.13
N LEU A 4 -43.50 -48.00 -11.98
CA LEU A 4 -42.43 -47.15 -12.52
C LEU A 4 -42.14 -46.07 -11.46
N PHE A 5 -40.93 -46.08 -10.87
CA PHE A 5 -40.44 -45.01 -10.02
C PHE A 5 -39.83 -43.94 -10.90
N LEU A 6 -40.44 -42.76 -10.93
CA LEU A 6 -39.93 -41.56 -11.58
C LEU A 6 -38.95 -40.89 -10.59
N VAL A 7 -37.68 -40.93 -10.87
CA VAL A 7 -36.66 -40.17 -10.12
C VAL A 7 -36.61 -38.76 -10.67
N LEU A 8 -37.10 -37.79 -9.93
CA LEU A 8 -36.97 -36.39 -10.26
C LEU A 8 -35.55 -35.94 -9.85
N ILE A 9 -34.69 -35.75 -10.83
CA ILE A 9 -33.37 -35.13 -10.62
C ILE A 9 -33.61 -33.59 -10.56
N VAL A 10 -33.59 -33.03 -9.36
CA VAL A 10 -33.57 -31.58 -9.16
C VAL A 10 -32.13 -31.12 -9.47
N PHE A 11 -31.92 -30.49 -10.60
CA PHE A 11 -30.72 -29.70 -10.85
C PHE A 11 -30.80 -28.47 -9.95
N ALA A 12 -30.09 -28.48 -8.81
CA ALA A 12 -29.77 -27.26 -8.10
C ALA A 12 -28.83 -26.45 -9.00
N GLY A 13 -29.39 -25.47 -9.67
CA GLY A 13 -28.61 -24.46 -10.38
C GLY A 13 -27.74 -23.76 -9.34
N CYS A 14 -26.43 -23.94 -9.45
CA CYS A 14 -25.46 -23.11 -8.74
C CYS A 14 -25.64 -21.71 -9.35
N GLU A 15 -26.44 -20.84 -8.76
CA GLU A 15 -26.43 -19.43 -9.07
C GLU A 15 -25.00 -18.96 -8.78
N LYS A 16 -24.26 -18.64 -9.84
CA LYS A 16 -23.04 -17.85 -9.71
C LYS A 16 -23.46 -16.53 -9.10
N GLU A 17 -23.15 -16.32 -7.81
CA GLU A 17 -23.24 -15.00 -7.21
C GLU A 17 -22.57 -14.02 -8.17
N SER A 18 -23.35 -13.09 -8.68
CA SER A 18 -22.86 -12.03 -9.54
C SER A 18 -22.03 -11.09 -8.66
N ASN A 19 -20.69 -11.25 -8.72
CA ASN A 19 -19.74 -10.31 -8.08
C ASN A 19 -19.71 -8.94 -8.79
N SER A 20 -20.81 -8.54 -9.45
CA SER A 20 -20.88 -7.25 -10.14
C SER A 20 -20.81 -6.11 -9.14
N ASN A 21 -19.98 -5.11 -9.46
CA ASN A 21 -19.86 -3.89 -8.69
C ASN A 21 -21.19 -3.14 -8.62
N PRO A 22 -21.74 -2.81 -7.42
CA PRO A 22 -23.05 -2.15 -7.28
C PRO A 22 -23.16 -0.80 -8.00
N LYS A 23 -22.05 -0.09 -8.25
CA LYS A 23 -22.00 1.17 -8.99
C LYS A 23 -21.78 1.00 -10.51
N GLY A 24 -21.73 -0.26 -10.98
CA GLY A 24 -21.51 -0.55 -12.41
C GLY A 24 -20.06 -0.35 -12.88
N LEU A 25 -19.12 -0.11 -11.96
CA LEU A 25 -17.70 -0.05 -12.25
C LEU A 25 -17.14 -1.44 -12.59
N LYS A 26 -16.05 -1.49 -13.34
CA LYS A 26 -15.37 -2.74 -13.70
C LYS A 26 -14.45 -3.25 -12.58
N THR A 27 -14.09 -2.39 -11.66
CA THR A 27 -13.28 -2.74 -10.50
C THR A 27 -14.08 -3.63 -9.55
N GLU A 28 -13.67 -4.86 -9.44
CA GLU A 28 -14.22 -5.85 -8.51
C GLU A 28 -13.28 -6.07 -7.32
N ASN A 29 -11.99 -5.74 -7.48
CA ASN A 29 -10.95 -5.95 -6.49
C ASN A 29 -10.09 -4.70 -6.36
N VAL A 30 -9.59 -4.43 -5.14
CA VAL A 30 -8.61 -3.37 -4.88
C VAL A 30 -7.40 -3.96 -4.14
N ILE A 31 -6.21 -3.57 -4.58
CA ILE A 31 -4.98 -3.79 -3.83
C ILE A 31 -4.45 -2.42 -3.43
N LEU A 32 -4.32 -2.18 -2.13
CA LEU A 32 -3.67 -1.01 -1.57
C LEU A 32 -2.27 -1.40 -1.10
N ILE A 33 -1.26 -0.64 -1.51
CA ILE A 33 0.13 -0.84 -1.05
C ILE A 33 0.65 0.48 -0.53
N THR A 34 1.22 0.47 0.69
CA THR A 34 1.94 1.62 1.24
C THR A 34 3.44 1.33 1.33
N LEU A 35 4.23 2.35 1.03
CA LEU A 35 5.68 2.38 1.17
C LEU A 35 6.01 3.41 2.24
N ASP A 36 6.29 2.95 3.48
CA ASP A 36 6.45 3.84 4.63
C ASP A 36 7.51 4.91 4.40
N GLY A 37 7.10 6.16 4.56
CA GLY A 37 7.97 7.33 4.49
C GLY A 37 8.77 7.50 3.18
N VAL A 38 8.31 6.95 2.06
CA VAL A 38 8.94 7.20 0.75
C VAL A 38 8.60 8.60 0.29
N ARG A 39 9.64 9.46 0.17
CA ARG A 39 9.48 10.86 -0.17
C ARG A 39 9.00 11.05 -1.61
N TRP A 40 8.22 12.09 -1.83
CA TRP A 40 7.79 12.48 -3.18
C TRP A 40 8.99 12.82 -4.09
N GLU A 41 10.10 13.33 -3.53
CA GLU A 41 11.30 13.66 -4.32
C GLU A 41 11.87 12.44 -5.02
N GLU A 42 12.06 11.31 -4.31
CA GLU A 42 12.57 10.10 -4.96
C GLU A 42 11.60 9.55 -6.00
N VAL A 43 10.30 9.67 -5.75
CA VAL A 43 9.28 9.21 -6.70
C VAL A 43 9.32 10.02 -8.00
N PHE A 44 9.35 11.35 -7.92
CA PHE A 44 9.20 12.22 -9.08
C PHE A 44 10.52 12.70 -9.67
N LEU A 45 11.55 12.88 -8.84
CA LEU A 45 12.85 13.42 -9.27
C LEU A 45 13.94 12.33 -9.32
N GLY A 46 13.69 11.16 -8.72
CA GLY A 46 14.65 10.06 -8.58
C GLY A 46 15.70 10.34 -7.49
N ALA A 47 16.82 9.65 -7.54
CA ALA A 47 17.88 9.78 -6.55
C ALA A 47 18.46 11.20 -6.48
N ASP A 48 18.70 11.71 -5.26
CA ASP A 48 19.36 13.01 -5.04
C ASP A 48 20.87 12.82 -4.89
N SER A 49 21.63 13.29 -5.89
CA SER A 49 23.11 13.21 -5.88
C SER A 49 23.74 13.93 -4.69
N ARG A 50 23.12 15.00 -4.18
CA ARG A 50 23.62 15.75 -3.03
C ARG A 50 23.57 14.89 -1.76
N ILE A 51 22.49 14.11 -1.61
CA ILE A 51 22.38 13.16 -0.49
C ILE A 51 23.40 12.03 -0.66
N ILE A 52 23.55 11.48 -1.87
CA ILE A 52 24.55 10.46 -2.16
C ILE A 52 25.96 10.95 -1.77
N MET A 53 26.33 12.15 -2.23
CA MET A 53 27.66 12.70 -2.01
C MET A 53 27.94 13.06 -0.54
N ASN A 54 26.94 13.52 0.19
CA ASN A 54 27.16 14.04 1.55
C ASN A 54 26.90 12.98 2.64
N ASN A 55 26.04 12.00 2.43
CA ASN A 55 25.67 11.01 3.44
C ASN A 55 26.43 9.69 3.31
N ILE A 56 26.81 9.26 2.10
CA ILE A 56 27.53 8.01 1.90
C ILE A 56 29.02 8.26 2.05
N LYS A 57 29.58 7.83 3.20
CA LYS A 57 31.00 8.09 3.53
C LYS A 57 31.96 7.12 2.85
N ASP A 58 31.53 5.86 2.67
CA ASP A 58 32.31 4.85 1.93
C ASP A 58 32.32 5.21 0.43
N GLU A 59 33.51 5.42 -0.12
CA GLU A 59 33.70 5.85 -1.50
C GLU A 59 33.20 4.81 -2.51
N LYS A 60 33.47 3.53 -2.25
CA LYS A 60 33.02 2.45 -3.13
C LYS A 60 31.49 2.36 -3.18
N ILE A 61 30.86 2.40 -2.00
CA ILE A 61 29.37 2.38 -1.92
C ILE A 61 28.79 3.62 -2.59
N ARG A 62 29.43 4.78 -2.43
CA ARG A 62 28.99 6.03 -3.06
C ARG A 62 29.05 5.95 -4.60
N GLU A 63 30.16 5.46 -5.16
CA GLU A 63 30.33 5.28 -6.60
C GLU A 63 29.34 4.25 -7.16
N GLU A 64 29.17 3.11 -6.48
CA GLU A 64 28.19 2.10 -6.85
C GLU A 64 26.75 2.67 -6.82
N THR A 65 26.42 3.48 -5.83
CA THR A 65 25.10 4.12 -5.70
C THR A 65 24.87 5.15 -6.81
N LEU A 66 25.87 5.99 -7.11
CA LEU A 66 25.79 6.93 -8.22
C LEU A 66 25.59 6.19 -9.55
N LYS A 67 26.38 5.18 -9.81
CA LYS A 67 26.28 4.36 -11.03
C LYS A 67 24.92 3.66 -11.16
N ALA A 68 24.34 3.22 -10.04
CA ALA A 68 23.08 2.49 -10.05
C ALA A 68 21.85 3.40 -10.21
N TYR A 69 21.86 4.59 -9.60
CA TYR A 69 20.64 5.39 -9.43
C TYR A 69 20.73 6.82 -9.92
N TRP A 70 21.91 7.36 -10.15
CA TRP A 70 22.06 8.74 -10.60
C TRP A 70 22.19 8.85 -12.12
N PHE A 71 21.34 9.67 -12.72
CA PHE A 71 21.36 10.09 -14.13
C PHE A 71 21.08 11.58 -14.18
N GLU A 72 21.65 12.31 -15.15
CA GLU A 72 21.39 13.75 -15.28
C GLU A 72 19.94 14.03 -15.69
N ASP A 73 19.40 13.23 -16.60
CA ASP A 73 18.00 13.32 -16.99
C ASP A 73 17.09 12.80 -15.86
N GLU A 74 16.16 13.66 -15.42
CA GLU A 74 15.22 13.34 -14.33
C GLU A 74 14.32 12.15 -14.67
N LYS A 75 13.87 12.04 -15.91
CA LYS A 75 12.99 10.94 -16.33
C LYS A 75 13.73 9.62 -16.32
N GLU A 76 14.97 9.62 -16.78
CA GLU A 76 15.83 8.44 -16.75
C GLU A 76 16.09 8.03 -15.32
N ARG A 77 16.43 8.97 -14.44
CA ARG A 77 16.71 8.76 -13.02
C ARG A 77 15.53 8.13 -12.26
N ARG A 78 14.32 8.70 -12.39
CA ARG A 78 13.12 8.17 -11.74
C ARG A 78 12.64 6.85 -12.35
N ASN A 79 12.74 6.69 -13.67
CA ASN A 79 12.44 5.44 -14.36
C ASN A 79 13.36 4.29 -13.93
N ASN A 80 14.64 4.59 -13.70
CA ASN A 80 15.59 3.60 -13.24
C ASN A 80 15.35 3.20 -11.77
N LEU A 81 14.92 4.14 -10.94
CA LEU A 81 14.59 3.87 -9.54
C LEU A 81 13.29 3.06 -9.40
N MET A 82 12.23 3.45 -10.09
CA MET A 82 10.91 2.83 -10.01
C MET A 82 10.35 2.51 -11.42
N PRO A 83 10.95 1.53 -12.12
CA PRO A 83 10.60 1.24 -13.51
C PRO A 83 9.14 0.79 -13.71
N PHE A 84 8.55 0.04 -12.79
CA PHE A 84 7.15 -0.39 -12.89
C PHE A 84 6.19 0.80 -12.69
N LEU A 85 6.45 1.63 -11.69
CA LEU A 85 5.66 2.84 -11.44
C LEU A 85 5.59 3.71 -12.70
N TRP A 86 6.74 4.01 -13.33
CA TRP A 86 6.81 4.94 -14.44
C TRP A 86 6.44 4.33 -15.79
N ASN A 87 6.87 3.09 -16.07
CA ASN A 87 6.61 2.47 -17.38
C ASN A 87 5.27 1.75 -17.46
N THR A 88 4.65 1.43 -16.31
CA THR A 88 3.36 0.73 -16.29
C THR A 88 2.25 1.58 -15.68
N ILE A 89 2.39 2.02 -14.41
CA ILE A 89 1.32 2.77 -13.75
C ILE A 89 1.16 4.13 -14.42
N ALA A 90 2.22 4.90 -14.59
CA ALA A 90 2.15 6.21 -15.26
C ALA A 90 1.64 6.11 -16.70
N SER A 91 1.95 5.02 -17.42
CA SER A 91 1.52 4.88 -18.82
C SER A 91 0.05 4.50 -18.99
N LYS A 92 -0.56 3.88 -18.00
CA LYS A 92 -1.93 3.30 -18.08
C LYS A 92 -2.88 3.76 -16.98
N GLY A 93 -2.39 4.53 -16.04
CA GLY A 93 -3.11 5.06 -14.89
C GLY A 93 -2.70 6.50 -14.60
N GLN A 94 -2.54 6.84 -13.33
CA GLN A 94 -2.25 8.21 -12.89
C GLN A 94 -1.29 8.21 -11.71
N ILE A 95 -0.47 9.26 -11.60
CA ILE A 95 0.41 9.51 -10.44
C ILE A 95 0.22 10.95 -9.98
N TYR A 96 -0.03 11.14 -8.67
CA TYR A 96 -0.28 12.42 -8.00
C TYR A 96 0.78 12.70 -6.94
N GLY A 97 1.05 13.98 -6.68
CA GLY A 97 1.93 14.42 -5.59
C GLY A 97 3.20 15.13 -6.07
N ASN A 98 3.38 15.36 -7.40
CA ASN A 98 4.47 16.21 -7.88
C ASN A 98 4.15 17.69 -7.66
N LYS A 99 4.50 18.21 -6.49
CA LYS A 99 4.24 19.61 -6.14
C LYS A 99 4.96 20.61 -7.05
N THR A 100 6.09 20.22 -7.69
CA THR A 100 6.78 21.10 -8.63
C THR A 100 5.99 21.29 -9.94
N LYS A 101 5.03 20.42 -10.21
CA LYS A 101 4.11 20.49 -11.36
C LYS A 101 2.67 20.85 -10.96
N GLY A 102 2.47 21.37 -9.75
CA GLY A 102 1.15 21.80 -9.29
C GLY A 102 0.19 20.65 -8.95
N SER A 103 0.70 19.45 -8.74
CA SER A 103 -0.07 18.33 -8.21
C SER A 103 0.33 18.12 -6.76
N VAL A 104 -0.49 18.63 -5.83
CA VAL A 104 -0.18 18.57 -4.41
C VAL A 104 -1.02 17.49 -3.74
N MET A 105 -0.38 16.62 -2.98
CA MET A 105 -1.04 15.68 -2.07
C MET A 105 -0.40 15.78 -0.69
N HIS A 106 -1.21 15.85 0.37
CA HIS A 106 -0.70 16.01 1.72
C HIS A 106 -1.59 15.35 2.78
N LEU A 107 -1.02 15.16 3.97
CA LEU A 107 -1.73 14.79 5.19
C LEU A 107 -2.57 15.94 5.72
N THR A 108 -3.71 15.63 6.34
CA THR A 108 -4.49 16.62 7.12
C THR A 108 -4.21 16.52 8.62
N ASN A 109 -3.67 15.41 9.10
CA ASN A 109 -3.21 15.31 10.49
C ASN A 109 -1.91 16.13 10.69
N PRO A 110 -1.70 16.76 11.87
CA PRO A 110 -0.53 17.61 12.11
C PRO A 110 0.70 16.83 12.58
N HIS A 111 0.63 15.51 12.66
CA HIS A 111 1.67 14.70 13.32
C HIS A 111 2.77 14.26 12.34
N PHE A 112 2.43 14.00 11.07
CA PHE A 112 3.35 13.63 9.97
C PHE A 112 4.28 12.47 10.32
N PHE A 113 3.71 11.41 10.93
CA PHE A 113 4.39 10.14 11.21
C PHE A 113 3.40 8.96 11.13
N SER A 114 3.92 7.74 11.25
CA SER A 114 3.29 6.51 10.75
C SER A 114 1.88 6.24 11.27
N TYR A 115 1.66 6.06 12.58
CA TYR A 115 0.33 5.66 13.04
C TYR A 115 -0.76 6.69 12.68
N PRO A 116 -0.60 8.01 12.96
CA PRO A 116 -1.57 9.02 12.51
C PRO A 116 -1.74 9.09 10.99
N GLY A 117 -0.67 8.89 10.21
CA GLY A 117 -0.71 8.83 8.75
C GLY A 117 -1.52 7.64 8.25
N TYR A 118 -1.24 6.44 8.75
CA TYR A 118 -2.01 5.23 8.44
C TYR A 118 -3.46 5.32 8.91
N ASN A 119 -3.70 5.91 10.10
CA ASN A 119 -5.06 6.17 10.55
C ASN A 119 -5.80 7.03 9.53
N GLU A 120 -5.26 8.20 9.14
CA GLU A 120 -5.90 9.09 8.17
C GLU A 120 -6.16 8.38 6.85
N LEU A 121 -5.19 7.61 6.33
CA LEU A 121 -5.29 6.85 5.10
C LEU A 121 -6.45 5.84 5.12
N LEU A 122 -6.56 5.10 6.21
CA LEU A 122 -7.49 3.96 6.31
C LEU A 122 -8.87 4.34 6.84
N VAL A 123 -8.98 5.41 7.64
CA VAL A 123 -10.26 5.85 8.21
C VAL A 123 -10.89 7.03 7.49
N GLY A 124 -10.13 7.74 6.65
CA GLY A 124 -10.62 8.84 5.83
C GLY A 124 -10.76 10.18 6.55
N PHE A 125 -10.19 10.34 7.74
CA PHE A 125 -10.16 11.63 8.47
C PHE A 125 -9.00 11.68 9.47
N ASN A 126 -8.60 12.90 9.84
CA ASN A 126 -7.69 13.13 10.94
C ASN A 126 -8.37 12.91 12.30
N ASP A 127 -7.68 12.26 13.23
CA ASP A 127 -8.12 12.10 14.61
C ASP A 127 -7.00 12.47 15.58
N ASP A 128 -7.14 13.60 16.28
CA ASP A 128 -6.15 14.11 17.21
C ASP A 128 -5.90 13.19 18.43
N SER A 129 -6.78 12.22 18.67
CA SER A 129 -6.57 11.20 19.71
C SER A 129 -5.57 10.12 19.29
N VAL A 130 -5.33 9.97 17.97
CA VAL A 130 -4.32 9.08 17.39
C VAL A 130 -3.06 9.91 17.13
N ASN A 131 -2.20 10.04 18.13
CA ASN A 131 -1.09 11.00 18.15
C ASN A 131 0.25 10.40 18.62
N SER A 132 0.38 9.08 18.62
CA SER A 132 1.62 8.37 18.91
C SER A 132 1.73 7.08 18.07
N ASN A 133 2.91 6.48 18.05
CA ASN A 133 3.17 5.16 17.49
C ASN A 133 3.00 4.03 18.53
N ASP A 134 2.38 4.34 19.66
CA ASP A 134 2.15 3.36 20.71
C ASP A 134 1.12 2.30 20.28
N LYS A 135 1.26 1.11 20.85
CA LYS A 135 0.35 -0.02 20.63
C LYS A 135 -0.98 0.17 21.35
N VAL A 136 -1.76 1.15 20.92
CA VAL A 136 -3.10 1.46 21.38
C VAL A 136 -4.08 1.12 20.27
N LEU A 137 -5.11 0.32 20.57
CA LEU A 137 -6.12 -0.08 19.59
C LEU A 137 -6.83 1.14 18.98
N ASN A 138 -6.83 1.22 17.67
CA ASN A 138 -7.48 2.31 16.95
C ASN A 138 -8.98 2.36 17.25
N PRO A 139 -9.49 3.48 17.77
CA PRO A 139 -10.92 3.61 18.07
C PRO A 139 -11.78 3.72 16.82
N ASN A 140 -11.17 4.10 15.68
CA ASN A 140 -11.87 4.42 14.44
C ASN A 140 -12.09 3.17 13.58
N ILE A 141 -13.25 3.09 12.94
CA ILE A 141 -13.56 2.04 11.95
C ILE A 141 -12.81 2.39 10.65
N ASN A 142 -12.00 1.48 10.16
CA ASN A 142 -11.24 1.66 8.94
C ASN A 142 -11.95 1.06 7.71
N VAL A 143 -11.46 1.39 6.52
CA VAL A 143 -12.08 0.96 5.26
C VAL A 143 -12.01 -0.56 5.04
N LEU A 144 -11.04 -1.27 5.63
CA LEU A 144 -10.97 -2.74 5.57
C LEU A 144 -12.13 -3.35 6.36
N GLU A 145 -12.37 -2.86 7.59
CA GLU A 145 -13.52 -3.27 8.41
C GLU A 145 -14.83 -3.01 7.68
N PHE A 146 -14.99 -1.77 7.19
CA PHE A 146 -16.18 -1.38 6.45
C PHE A 146 -16.44 -2.28 5.25
N MET A 147 -15.41 -2.61 4.49
CA MET A 147 -15.56 -3.50 3.33
C MET A 147 -15.83 -4.95 3.74
N ASN A 148 -15.22 -5.44 4.83
CA ASN A 148 -15.46 -6.81 5.30
C ASN A 148 -16.94 -7.06 5.67
N GLU A 149 -17.68 -6.02 6.04
CA GLU A 149 -19.12 -6.06 6.33
C GLU A 149 -20.00 -6.05 5.05
N LYS A 150 -19.42 -5.90 3.86
CA LYS A 150 -20.20 -5.81 2.61
C LYS A 150 -20.39 -7.17 1.96
N ASP A 151 -21.51 -7.33 1.26
CA ASP A 151 -21.82 -8.54 0.51
C ASP A 151 -20.69 -8.91 -0.47
N GLY A 152 -20.25 -10.17 -0.41
CA GLY A 152 -19.16 -10.69 -1.23
C GLY A 152 -17.75 -10.25 -0.81
N PHE A 153 -17.59 -9.54 0.33
CA PHE A 153 -16.29 -9.17 0.90
C PHE A 153 -15.97 -9.89 2.21
N LYS A 154 -16.94 -10.45 2.89
CA LYS A 154 -16.69 -11.29 4.07
C LYS A 154 -15.68 -12.38 3.72
N ASP A 155 -14.62 -12.52 4.55
CA ASP A 155 -13.48 -13.44 4.32
C ASP A 155 -12.69 -13.19 3.01
N ARG A 156 -12.90 -12.02 2.40
CA ARG A 156 -12.22 -11.59 1.17
C ARG A 156 -11.41 -10.30 1.37
N VAL A 157 -11.20 -9.90 2.62
CA VAL A 157 -10.35 -8.79 3.04
C VAL A 157 -9.14 -9.35 3.77
N ALA A 158 -7.96 -8.78 3.55
CA ALA A 158 -6.77 -9.17 4.29
C ALA A 158 -5.77 -8.00 4.35
N ALA A 159 -4.92 -8.01 5.39
CA ALA A 159 -3.83 -7.05 5.56
C ALA A 159 -2.53 -7.76 5.94
N PHE A 160 -1.43 -7.34 5.31
CA PHE A 160 -0.08 -7.79 5.59
C PHE A 160 0.84 -6.59 5.78
N ALA A 161 1.56 -6.53 6.90
CA ALA A 161 2.38 -5.39 7.22
C ALA A 161 3.75 -5.81 7.76
N SER A 162 4.78 -5.01 7.46
CA SER A 162 6.12 -5.24 8.00
C SER A 162 6.21 -4.80 9.45
N TRP A 163 5.55 -3.71 9.82
CA TRP A 163 5.52 -3.20 11.19
C TRP A 163 4.45 -3.87 12.05
N ASP A 164 4.81 -4.29 13.25
CA ASP A 164 3.92 -5.04 14.14
C ASP A 164 2.76 -4.21 14.72
N VAL A 165 2.88 -2.87 14.77
CA VAL A 165 1.84 -1.97 15.25
C VAL A 165 0.57 -1.99 14.38
N PHE A 166 0.64 -2.58 13.19
CA PHE A 166 -0.55 -2.74 12.34
C PHE A 166 -1.67 -3.58 12.97
N ASP A 167 -1.35 -4.47 13.89
CA ASP A 167 -2.38 -5.16 14.69
C ASP A 167 -3.26 -4.17 15.46
N TRP A 168 -2.68 -3.06 15.93
CA TRP A 168 -3.39 -1.98 16.63
C TRP A 168 -3.98 -0.94 15.69
N ILE A 169 -3.27 -0.56 14.63
CA ILE A 169 -3.77 0.38 13.60
C ILE A 169 -5.07 -0.13 12.98
N ILE A 170 -5.14 -1.42 12.63
CA ILE A 170 -6.32 -2.04 12.04
C ILE A 170 -7.32 -2.48 13.13
N ASN A 171 -6.92 -2.55 14.40
CA ASN A 171 -7.69 -3.05 15.53
C ASN A 171 -8.05 -4.53 15.37
N ASN A 172 -7.05 -5.41 15.53
CA ASN A 172 -7.20 -6.85 15.39
C ASN A 172 -8.18 -7.50 16.37
N GLU A 173 -8.50 -6.84 17.49
CA GLU A 173 -9.49 -7.34 18.46
C GLU A 173 -10.93 -7.16 17.97
N ARG A 174 -11.16 -6.18 17.09
CA ARG A 174 -12.49 -5.91 16.51
C ARG A 174 -12.72 -6.65 15.19
N ASN A 175 -11.64 -7.15 14.56
CA ASN A 175 -11.68 -7.70 13.22
C ASN A 175 -11.42 -9.20 13.16
N ASP A 176 -12.15 -9.90 12.30
CA ASP A 176 -12.05 -11.34 12.07
C ASP A 176 -11.39 -11.73 10.72
N PHE A 177 -11.05 -10.76 9.88
CA PHE A 177 -10.30 -11.03 8.65
C PHE A 177 -8.79 -11.21 8.93
N THR A 178 -8.06 -11.78 7.99
CA THR A 178 -6.62 -12.03 8.16
C THR A 178 -5.83 -10.74 8.28
N ILE A 179 -5.18 -10.56 9.42
CA ILE A 179 -4.16 -9.53 9.68
C ILE A 179 -2.88 -10.26 10.05
N ASN A 180 -1.77 -9.98 9.34
CA ASN A 180 -0.47 -10.54 9.65
C ASN A 180 0.60 -9.44 9.58
N SER A 181 1.14 -9.07 10.73
CA SER A 181 2.07 -7.95 10.88
C SER A 181 3.33 -8.36 11.65
N GLY A 182 4.42 -7.61 11.43
CA GLY A 182 5.68 -7.77 12.14
C GLY A 182 6.21 -9.21 12.15
N ALA A 183 6.84 -9.60 13.25
CA ALA A 183 7.40 -10.93 13.44
C ALA A 183 6.36 -11.99 13.85
N PHE A 184 5.07 -11.68 13.76
CA PHE A 184 4.03 -12.66 14.12
C PHE A 184 3.82 -13.68 13.00
N PRO A 185 3.78 -14.97 13.34
CA PRO A 185 3.45 -16.01 12.37
C PRO A 185 2.01 -15.85 11.88
N LEU A 186 1.77 -16.20 10.62
CA LEU A 186 0.42 -16.27 10.07
C LEU A 186 -0.39 -17.33 10.85
N LYS A 187 -1.50 -16.90 11.41
CA LYS A 187 -2.44 -17.76 12.15
C LYS A 187 -3.50 -18.27 11.20
N ASP A 188 -3.37 -19.52 10.76
CA ASP A 188 -4.38 -20.20 9.97
C ASP A 188 -4.38 -21.69 10.34
N THR A 189 -5.52 -22.33 10.20
CA THR A 189 -5.68 -23.77 10.49
C THR A 189 -5.16 -24.65 9.35
N LEU A 190 -5.08 -24.12 8.12
CA LEU A 190 -4.72 -24.87 6.89
C LEU A 190 -3.55 -24.21 6.14
N LEU A 191 -2.42 -24.02 6.84
CA LEU A 191 -1.21 -23.46 6.22
C LEU A 191 -0.62 -24.37 5.15
N THR A 192 -0.17 -23.79 4.04
CA THR A 192 0.65 -24.49 3.04
C THR A 192 2.05 -24.81 3.58
N ASN A 193 2.79 -25.65 2.86
CA ASN A 193 4.20 -25.91 3.21
C ASN A 193 5.03 -24.61 3.19
N LYS A 194 4.76 -23.72 2.23
CA LYS A 194 5.46 -22.43 2.12
C LYS A 194 5.11 -21.52 3.30
N GLN A 195 3.84 -21.42 3.68
CA GLN A 195 3.42 -20.63 4.84
C GLN A 195 4.01 -21.15 6.15
N ARG A 196 4.04 -22.49 6.34
CA ARG A 196 4.73 -23.10 7.50
C ARG A 196 6.21 -22.78 7.51
N TRP A 197 6.86 -22.85 6.35
CA TRP A 197 8.27 -22.49 6.23
C TRP A 197 8.50 -21.00 6.54
N LEU A 198 7.67 -20.11 6.02
CA LEU A 198 7.73 -18.68 6.34
C LEU A 198 7.53 -18.42 7.84
N ASN A 199 6.53 -19.04 8.48
CA ASN A 199 6.32 -18.95 9.92
C ASN A 199 7.54 -19.39 10.72
N LYS A 200 8.11 -20.55 10.36
CA LYS A 200 9.35 -21.03 11.00
C LYS A 200 10.50 -20.06 10.79
N PHE A 201 10.70 -19.60 9.56
CA PHE A 201 11.79 -18.68 9.22
C PHE A 201 11.67 -17.38 10.01
N VAL A 202 10.50 -16.78 10.07
CA VAL A 202 10.22 -15.57 10.87
C VAL A 202 10.52 -15.80 12.35
N SER A 203 10.11 -16.96 12.90
CA SER A 203 10.36 -17.28 14.31
C SER A 203 11.83 -17.54 14.66
N ASP A 204 12.63 -17.95 13.66
CA ASP A 204 14.05 -18.28 13.86
C ASP A 204 14.99 -17.08 13.60
N LEU A 205 14.48 -15.98 13.00
CA LEU A 205 15.31 -14.81 12.69
C LEU A 205 15.61 -13.98 13.94
N PRO A 206 16.89 -13.61 14.17
CA PRO A 206 17.23 -12.58 15.12
C PRO A 206 16.84 -11.21 14.52
N TYR A 207 15.88 -10.55 15.12
CA TYR A 207 15.44 -9.20 14.70
C TYR A 207 16.33 -8.09 15.26
N GLU A 208 17.65 -8.25 15.18
CA GLU A 208 18.58 -7.26 15.74
C GLU A 208 18.77 -6.01 14.86
N GLY A 209 18.37 -6.06 13.59
CA GLY A 209 18.61 -4.99 12.61
C GLY A 209 17.68 -3.78 12.75
N TYR A 210 16.39 -4.02 13.00
CA TYR A 210 15.33 -3.00 13.09
C TYR A 210 14.60 -3.05 14.44
N GLY A 211 15.19 -3.68 15.47
CA GLY A 211 14.46 -4.05 16.66
C GLY A 211 13.55 -5.26 16.42
N THR A 212 12.63 -5.52 17.35
CA THR A 212 11.72 -6.67 17.28
C THR A 212 10.39 -6.36 16.58
N SER A 213 10.19 -5.12 16.13
CA SER A 213 8.89 -4.62 15.69
C SER A 213 8.69 -4.64 14.17
N VAL A 214 9.77 -4.55 13.38
CA VAL A 214 9.69 -4.51 11.91
C VAL A 214 10.25 -5.78 11.30
N ARG A 215 9.44 -6.47 10.51
CA ARG A 215 9.82 -7.60 9.68
C ARG A 215 10.34 -7.11 8.33
N TRP A 216 11.31 -7.81 7.75
CA TRP A 216 11.78 -7.50 6.41
C TRP A 216 10.66 -7.53 5.38
N ASP A 217 10.61 -6.51 4.53
CA ASP A 217 9.60 -6.37 3.47
C ASP A 217 9.55 -7.56 2.52
N ALA A 218 10.68 -8.23 2.31
CA ALA A 218 10.73 -9.47 1.54
C ALA A 218 9.83 -10.57 2.13
N LEU A 219 9.76 -10.69 3.45
CA LEU A 219 8.91 -11.68 4.13
C LEU A 219 7.45 -11.24 4.09
N THR A 220 7.17 -9.95 4.30
CA THR A 220 5.82 -9.39 4.15
C THR A 220 5.28 -9.65 2.74
N HIS A 221 6.12 -9.39 1.73
CA HIS A 221 5.79 -9.69 0.34
C HIS A 221 5.45 -11.16 0.11
N GLU A 222 6.28 -12.08 0.61
CA GLU A 222 6.07 -13.51 0.42
C GLU A 222 4.79 -14.01 1.13
N TYR A 223 4.49 -13.53 2.33
CA TYR A 223 3.23 -13.84 3.00
C TYR A 223 2.02 -13.32 2.24
N ALA A 224 2.03 -12.04 1.86
CA ALA A 224 0.94 -11.39 1.15
C ALA A 224 0.72 -12.04 -0.23
N PHE A 225 1.81 -12.30 -0.97
CA PHE A 225 1.73 -12.87 -2.31
C PHE A 225 1.28 -14.34 -2.31
N GLU A 226 1.71 -15.12 -1.32
CA GLU A 226 1.22 -16.49 -1.15
C GLU A 226 -0.28 -16.48 -0.78
N TYR A 227 -0.69 -15.61 0.15
CA TYR A 227 -2.08 -15.45 0.53
C TYR A 227 -2.95 -15.00 -0.65
N LEU A 228 -2.49 -14.02 -1.44
CA LEU A 228 -3.18 -13.55 -2.65
C LEU A 228 -3.47 -14.70 -3.62
N LYS A 229 -2.49 -15.59 -3.84
CA LYS A 229 -2.62 -16.72 -4.75
C LYS A 229 -3.61 -17.78 -4.27
N LEU A 230 -3.67 -18.01 -2.97
CA LEU A 230 -4.48 -19.09 -2.37
C LEU A 230 -5.89 -18.62 -2.04
N ASN A 231 -6.00 -17.54 -1.27
CA ASN A 231 -7.26 -17.08 -0.69
C ASN A 231 -8.02 -16.11 -1.59
N LYS A 232 -7.33 -15.52 -2.58
CA LYS A 232 -7.92 -14.65 -3.59
C LYS A 232 -8.78 -13.53 -2.98
N PRO A 233 -8.22 -12.68 -2.10
CA PRO A 233 -8.95 -11.58 -1.49
C PRO A 233 -9.44 -10.60 -2.57
N ARG A 234 -10.56 -9.93 -2.30
CA ARG A 234 -11.08 -8.83 -3.11
C ARG A 234 -10.54 -7.48 -2.68
N PHE A 235 -10.22 -7.35 -1.40
CA PHE A 235 -9.48 -6.19 -0.90
C PHE A 235 -8.26 -6.67 -0.11
N LEU A 236 -7.07 -6.37 -0.62
CA LEU A 236 -5.80 -6.69 0.01
C LEU A 236 -5.02 -5.42 0.31
N TYR A 237 -4.59 -5.26 1.56
CA TYR A 237 -3.69 -4.21 1.97
C TYR A 237 -2.30 -4.78 2.28
N ILE A 238 -1.24 -4.12 1.77
CA ILE A 238 0.15 -4.47 2.06
C ILE A 238 0.89 -3.21 2.47
N ALA A 239 1.47 -3.20 3.67
CA ALA A 239 2.29 -2.11 4.18
C ALA A 239 3.74 -2.54 4.30
N TYR A 240 4.62 -1.95 3.50
CA TYR A 240 6.06 -2.11 3.55
C TYR A 240 6.69 -0.99 4.39
N ASP A 241 7.80 -1.30 5.11
CA ASP A 241 8.33 -0.42 6.15
C ASP A 241 9.84 -0.12 6.00
N GLU A 242 10.65 -1.02 5.38
CA GLU A 242 12.12 -0.89 5.37
C GLU A 242 12.62 0.45 4.80
N SER A 243 11.81 1.15 3.99
CA SER A 243 12.16 2.49 3.50
C SER A 243 12.26 3.49 4.64
N ASP A 244 11.35 3.44 5.61
CA ASP A 244 11.37 4.28 6.80
C ASP A 244 12.59 3.99 7.66
N GLU A 245 12.85 2.73 7.95
CA GLU A 245 13.98 2.29 8.74
C GLU A 245 15.33 2.72 8.15
N PHE A 246 15.54 2.56 6.85
CA PHE A 246 16.77 3.02 6.21
C PHE A 246 16.91 4.53 6.17
N ALA A 247 15.80 5.26 6.05
CA ALA A 247 15.82 6.72 6.10
C ALA A 247 16.18 7.23 7.50
N HIS A 248 15.60 6.68 8.57
CA HIS A 248 15.95 6.99 9.96
C HIS A 248 17.42 6.75 10.26
N GLN A 249 17.97 5.67 9.74
CA GLN A 249 19.40 5.34 9.88
C GLN A 249 20.28 6.18 8.94
N LYS A 250 19.73 7.07 8.12
CA LYS A 250 20.42 7.87 7.10
C LYS A 250 21.22 7.02 6.10
N LYS A 251 20.78 5.80 5.84
CA LYS A 251 21.39 4.86 4.90
C LYS A 251 20.81 5.03 3.50
N TYR A 252 21.15 6.13 2.83
CA TYR A 252 20.52 6.51 1.57
C TYR A 252 20.70 5.49 0.44
N SER A 253 21.84 4.80 0.37
CA SER A 253 22.06 3.72 -0.61
C SER A 253 21.05 2.57 -0.43
N GLN A 254 20.82 2.16 0.83
CA GLN A 254 19.85 1.13 1.15
C GLN A 254 18.41 1.61 0.94
N TYR A 255 18.12 2.87 1.27
CA TYR A 255 16.82 3.50 1.01
C TYR A 255 16.48 3.49 -0.49
N LEU A 256 17.38 3.87 -1.38
CA LEU A 256 17.17 3.76 -2.82
C LEU A 256 17.03 2.29 -3.27
N SER A 257 17.86 1.41 -2.73
CA SER A 257 17.82 -0.01 -3.06
C SER A 257 16.50 -0.68 -2.68
N ILE A 258 15.96 -0.36 -1.49
CA ILE A 258 14.66 -0.91 -1.08
C ILE A 258 13.52 -0.35 -1.92
N ILE A 259 13.49 0.95 -2.22
CA ILE A 259 12.48 1.54 -3.12
C ILE A 259 12.46 0.82 -4.48
N ASN A 260 13.64 0.57 -5.09
CA ASN A 260 13.73 -0.17 -6.33
C ASN A 260 13.24 -1.62 -6.20
N ARG A 261 13.49 -2.25 -5.05
CA ARG A 261 13.00 -3.61 -4.77
C ARG A 261 11.49 -3.65 -4.57
N LEU A 262 10.93 -2.68 -3.85
CA LEU A 262 9.49 -2.56 -3.63
C LEU A 262 8.74 -2.36 -4.94
N ASP A 263 9.27 -1.56 -5.86
CA ASP A 263 8.72 -1.43 -7.22
C ASP A 263 8.65 -2.77 -7.96
N LYS A 264 9.66 -3.63 -7.80
CA LYS A 264 9.66 -5.01 -8.35
C LYS A 264 8.62 -5.91 -7.68
N TYR A 265 8.43 -5.79 -6.36
CA TYR A 265 7.39 -6.54 -5.65
C TYR A 265 6.00 -6.15 -6.12
N ILE A 266 5.74 -4.85 -6.26
CA ILE A 266 4.48 -4.32 -6.80
C ILE A 266 4.25 -4.84 -8.23
N SER A 267 5.29 -4.81 -9.06
CA SER A 267 5.26 -5.34 -10.43
C SER A 267 4.90 -6.84 -10.46
N SER A 268 5.45 -7.64 -9.54
CA SER A 268 5.18 -9.07 -9.48
C SER A 268 3.74 -9.38 -9.10
N ILE A 269 3.18 -8.66 -8.13
CA ILE A 269 1.77 -8.74 -7.72
C ILE A 269 0.86 -8.37 -8.90
N TRP A 270 1.11 -7.22 -9.53
CA TRP A 270 0.30 -6.77 -10.67
C TRP A 270 0.35 -7.74 -11.84
N THR A 271 1.53 -8.20 -12.22
CA THR A 271 1.71 -9.16 -13.33
C THR A 271 0.96 -10.45 -13.07
N TRP A 272 1.04 -10.98 -11.86
CA TRP A 272 0.30 -12.17 -11.48
C TRP A 272 -1.21 -11.94 -11.54
N MET A 273 -1.70 -10.83 -11.00
CA MET A 273 -3.14 -10.50 -11.06
C MET A 273 -3.65 -10.39 -12.49
N GLN A 274 -2.88 -9.75 -13.39
CA GLN A 274 -3.28 -9.65 -14.80
C GLN A 274 -3.21 -10.99 -15.57
N SER A 275 -2.60 -12.02 -15.00
CA SER A 275 -2.60 -13.38 -15.56
C SER A 275 -3.77 -14.24 -15.08
N HIS A 276 -4.58 -13.77 -14.12
CA HIS A 276 -5.67 -14.55 -13.50
C HIS A 276 -7.05 -13.96 -13.79
N ASP A 277 -8.00 -14.78 -14.22
CA ASP A 277 -9.34 -14.36 -14.67
C ASP A 277 -10.13 -13.59 -13.59
N MET A 278 -9.94 -13.92 -12.32
CA MET A 278 -10.59 -13.20 -11.23
C MET A 278 -10.13 -11.73 -11.11
N TYR A 279 -8.88 -11.45 -11.46
CA TYR A 279 -8.25 -10.15 -11.26
C TYR A 279 -8.02 -9.37 -12.56
N ARG A 280 -7.79 -10.07 -13.67
CA ARG A 280 -7.44 -9.46 -14.96
C ARG A 280 -8.52 -8.48 -15.42
N ASN A 281 -8.12 -7.22 -15.62
CA ASN A 281 -9.01 -6.12 -16.00
C ASN A 281 -10.20 -5.86 -15.03
N LYS A 282 -10.08 -6.33 -13.77
CA LYS A 282 -11.09 -6.19 -12.70
C LYS A 282 -10.48 -5.68 -11.40
N THR A 283 -9.21 -5.32 -11.42
CA THR A 283 -8.49 -4.91 -10.23
C THR A 283 -7.93 -3.52 -10.39
N THR A 284 -8.14 -2.69 -9.38
CA THR A 284 -7.44 -1.41 -9.21
C THR A 284 -6.33 -1.58 -8.19
N LEU A 285 -5.13 -1.16 -8.55
CA LEU A 285 -3.97 -1.07 -7.67
C LEU A 285 -3.75 0.39 -7.31
N ILE A 286 -3.63 0.66 -6.01
CA ILE A 286 -3.26 1.97 -5.45
C ILE A 286 -1.94 1.78 -4.68
N VAL A 287 -0.96 2.62 -4.96
CA VAL A 287 0.32 2.69 -4.25
C VAL A 287 0.48 4.09 -3.69
N THR A 288 0.80 4.21 -2.41
CA THR A 288 0.95 5.50 -1.72
C THR A 288 1.96 5.40 -0.58
N THR A 289 2.09 6.44 0.20
CA THR A 289 2.84 6.48 1.46
C THR A 289 1.95 7.03 2.57
N ASP A 290 2.31 6.78 3.80
CA ASP A 290 1.61 7.24 5.00
C ASP A 290 2.01 8.64 5.44
N HIS A 291 3.28 9.02 5.25
CA HIS A 291 3.83 10.37 5.48
C HIS A 291 5.00 10.65 4.54
N GLY A 292 5.36 11.92 4.45
CA GLY A 292 6.57 12.37 3.78
C GLY A 292 7.74 12.50 4.75
N ARG A 293 8.80 13.18 4.29
CA ARG A 293 10.01 13.47 5.06
C ARG A 293 10.54 14.86 4.74
N GLY A 294 11.45 15.33 5.56
CA GLY A 294 12.17 16.55 5.29
C GLY A 294 13.01 16.49 4.02
N ASN A 295 13.52 17.64 3.61
CA ASN A 295 14.33 17.78 2.41
C ASN A 295 15.85 17.67 2.69
N TYR A 296 16.64 17.68 1.61
CA TYR A 296 18.10 17.69 1.71
C TYR A 296 18.64 19.01 2.31
N ILE A 297 18.05 20.16 1.97
CA ILE A 297 18.56 21.49 2.30
C ILE A 297 18.65 21.66 3.83
N ASP A 298 17.63 21.19 4.54
CA ASP A 298 17.57 21.26 6.01
C ASP A 298 18.29 20.08 6.68
N GLY A 299 18.90 19.19 5.90
CA GLY A 299 19.55 17.97 6.39
C GLY A 299 18.59 16.96 7.02
N LYS A 300 17.29 17.11 6.77
CA LYS A 300 16.20 16.35 7.39
C LYS A 300 15.59 15.28 6.48
N TRP A 301 16.21 14.96 5.34
CA TRP A 301 15.68 13.96 4.39
C TRP A 301 15.34 12.61 5.03
N GLY A 302 16.03 12.21 6.10
CA GLY A 302 15.78 10.97 6.83
C GLY A 302 14.85 11.16 8.05
N SER A 303 14.25 12.34 8.22
CA SER A 303 13.41 12.65 9.37
C SER A 303 12.00 13.04 8.93
N HIS A 304 11.03 12.81 9.81
CA HIS A 304 9.63 13.20 9.65
C HIS A 304 9.06 13.71 10.99
N GLY A 305 7.79 14.06 11.02
CA GLY A 305 7.08 14.53 12.22
C GLY A 305 6.76 16.02 12.17
N THR A 306 5.95 16.48 13.11
CA THR A 306 5.35 17.82 13.19
C THR A 306 6.33 18.98 12.99
N SER A 307 7.59 18.85 13.45
CA SER A 307 8.61 19.89 13.35
C SER A 307 9.49 19.80 12.09
N VAL A 308 9.19 18.87 11.19
CA VAL A 308 9.97 18.63 9.99
C VAL A 308 9.21 19.18 8.78
N PRO A 309 9.64 20.30 8.21
CA PRO A 309 9.04 20.83 6.98
C PRO A 309 9.07 19.78 5.85
N GLU A 310 8.07 19.77 5.00
CA GLU A 310 7.89 18.85 3.86
C GLU A 310 7.37 17.45 4.26
N ALA A 311 7.38 17.07 5.55
CA ALA A 311 6.91 15.77 5.99
C ALA A 311 5.39 15.55 5.81
N GLU A 312 4.63 16.63 5.59
CA GLU A 312 3.21 16.59 5.24
C GLU A 312 2.95 16.12 3.80
N PHE A 313 3.92 16.29 2.87
CA PHE A 313 3.70 15.99 1.47
C PHE A 313 3.89 14.51 1.15
N VAL A 314 2.86 13.96 0.53
CA VAL A 314 2.78 12.55 0.13
C VAL A 314 2.46 12.43 -1.35
N TRP A 315 2.32 11.22 -1.84
CA TRP A 315 2.02 10.93 -3.23
C TRP A 315 1.11 9.71 -3.35
N SER A 316 0.47 9.53 -4.51
CA SER A 316 -0.30 8.34 -4.81
C SER A 316 -0.21 7.99 -6.28
N ALA A 317 -0.18 6.70 -6.58
CA ALA A 317 -0.23 6.17 -7.93
C ALA A 317 -1.37 5.16 -8.02
N ILE A 318 -2.15 5.23 -9.11
CA ILE A 318 -3.32 4.38 -9.30
C ILE A 318 -3.39 3.84 -10.72
N ILE A 319 -3.71 2.56 -10.86
CA ILE A 319 -3.97 1.90 -12.15
C ILE A 319 -5.13 0.92 -12.00
N GLY A 320 -6.08 0.96 -12.90
CA GLY A 320 -7.23 0.06 -12.88
C GLY A 320 -8.14 0.23 -14.08
N PRO A 321 -9.16 -0.64 -14.23
CA PRO A 321 -10.07 -0.60 -15.39
C PRO A 321 -10.94 0.67 -15.44
N ASP A 322 -11.19 1.29 -14.28
CA ASP A 322 -12.01 2.50 -14.15
C ASP A 322 -11.14 3.76 -13.95
N THR A 323 -9.82 3.66 -14.04
CA THR A 323 -8.92 4.80 -13.95
C THR A 323 -8.51 5.25 -15.35
N PRO A 324 -8.66 6.56 -15.69
CA PRO A 324 -8.13 7.09 -16.95
C PRO A 324 -6.59 7.01 -16.98
N GLY A 325 -6.01 6.62 -18.12
CA GLY A 325 -4.55 6.62 -18.32
C GLY A 325 -4.03 8.01 -18.65
N LEU A 326 -3.93 8.90 -17.66
CA LEU A 326 -3.51 10.29 -17.82
C LEU A 326 -2.04 10.55 -17.44
N GLY A 327 -1.38 9.57 -16.85
CA GLY A 327 0.04 9.67 -16.51
C GLY A 327 0.36 10.47 -15.26
N GLU A 328 1.45 11.19 -15.29
CA GLU A 328 1.82 12.14 -14.23
C GLU A 328 0.88 13.33 -14.25
N MET A 329 0.11 13.48 -13.18
CA MET A 329 -0.88 14.55 -13.06
C MET A 329 -0.22 15.90 -12.76
N THR A 330 -0.77 16.95 -13.35
CA THR A 330 -0.24 18.32 -13.21
C THR A 330 -1.39 19.31 -13.02
N ASN A 331 -1.16 20.36 -12.22
CA ASN A 331 -2.17 21.41 -11.95
C ASN A 331 -3.52 20.84 -11.49
N THR A 332 -3.47 19.87 -10.57
CA THR A 332 -4.67 19.23 -10.00
C THR A 332 -5.21 20.06 -8.84
N GLU A 333 -6.47 19.81 -8.47
CA GLU A 333 -6.90 20.17 -7.12
C GLU A 333 -6.02 19.47 -6.09
N THR A 334 -5.88 20.08 -4.92
CA THR A 334 -5.15 19.49 -3.80
C THR A 334 -5.86 18.22 -3.32
N ILE A 335 -5.14 17.13 -3.24
CA ILE A 335 -5.62 15.85 -2.71
C ILE A 335 -5.11 15.68 -1.29
N THR A 336 -5.93 15.08 -0.42
CA THR A 336 -5.51 14.70 0.93
C THR A 336 -5.54 13.20 1.11
N THR A 337 -4.68 12.68 1.98
CA THR A 337 -4.64 11.26 2.32
C THR A 337 -5.99 10.73 2.80
N SER A 338 -6.75 11.57 3.50
CA SER A 338 -8.10 11.25 3.98
C SER A 338 -9.11 10.88 2.87
N GLN A 339 -8.83 11.21 1.61
CA GLN A 339 -9.71 10.89 0.48
C GLN A 339 -9.55 9.46 -0.04
N ILE A 340 -8.46 8.77 0.32
CA ILE A 340 -8.12 7.45 -0.25
C ILE A 340 -9.12 6.38 0.21
N ALA A 341 -9.52 6.36 1.50
CA ALA A 341 -10.49 5.39 2.01
C ALA A 341 -11.82 5.44 1.26
N ALA A 342 -12.36 6.66 1.06
CA ALA A 342 -13.59 6.86 0.32
C ALA A 342 -13.45 6.48 -1.17
N THR A 343 -12.30 6.76 -1.76
CA THR A 343 -12.00 6.39 -3.16
C THR A 343 -11.94 4.87 -3.34
N ILE A 344 -11.32 4.15 -2.41
CA ILE A 344 -11.28 2.66 -2.41
C ILE A 344 -12.69 2.09 -2.32
N ALA A 345 -13.48 2.51 -1.34
CA ALA A 345 -14.84 2.00 -1.17
C ALA A 345 -15.70 2.29 -2.40
N HIS A 346 -15.58 3.48 -2.98
CA HIS A 346 -16.30 3.85 -4.20
C HIS A 346 -15.91 2.95 -5.38
N LEU A 347 -14.64 2.71 -5.60
CA LEU A 347 -14.16 1.78 -6.63
C LEU A 347 -14.71 0.36 -6.43
N LEU A 348 -14.93 -0.07 -5.20
CA LEU A 348 -15.55 -1.36 -4.86
C LEU A 348 -17.09 -1.33 -4.85
N GLY A 349 -17.70 -0.19 -5.18
CA GLY A 349 -19.15 -0.03 -5.36
C GLY A 349 -19.92 0.51 -4.17
N TYR A 350 -19.23 0.97 -3.13
CA TYR A 350 -19.85 1.42 -1.88
C TYR A 350 -19.48 2.87 -1.55
N ASP A 351 -20.32 3.52 -0.76
CA ASP A 351 -20.02 4.84 -0.18
C ASP A 351 -19.53 4.64 1.25
N TYR A 352 -18.24 4.95 1.46
CA TYR A 352 -17.61 4.79 2.76
C TYR A 352 -18.23 5.73 3.79
N GLN A 353 -18.55 5.19 4.94
CA GLN A 353 -19.09 5.91 6.07
C GLN A 353 -18.35 5.55 7.35
N SER A 354 -18.13 6.53 8.19
CA SER A 354 -17.56 6.36 9.52
C SER A 354 -18.36 7.19 10.52
N ASN A 355 -17.97 7.15 11.80
CA ASN A 355 -18.56 7.94 12.88
C ASN A 355 -18.27 9.46 12.78
N ARG A 356 -17.40 9.87 11.86
CA ARG A 356 -17.07 11.27 11.53
C ARG A 356 -17.15 11.48 10.02
N PRO A 357 -17.24 12.73 9.55
CA PRO A 357 -17.14 13.04 8.12
C PRO A 357 -15.82 12.54 7.55
N VAL A 358 -15.87 11.82 6.45
CA VAL A 358 -14.70 11.29 5.75
C VAL A 358 -14.34 12.18 4.56
N GLY A 359 -13.12 12.09 4.07
CA GLY A 359 -12.69 12.74 2.83
C GLY A 359 -13.55 12.34 1.65
N SER A 360 -13.73 13.25 0.68
CA SER A 360 -14.48 12.98 -0.54
C SER A 360 -13.70 12.04 -1.48
N VAL A 361 -14.42 11.33 -2.34
CA VAL A 361 -13.83 10.54 -3.43
C VAL A 361 -13.00 11.45 -4.34
N VAL A 362 -11.80 11.01 -4.71
CA VAL A 362 -10.98 11.68 -5.73
C VAL A 362 -11.54 11.33 -7.10
N LYS A 363 -12.40 12.21 -7.63
CA LYS A 363 -13.17 11.94 -8.87
C LYS A 363 -12.26 11.76 -10.09
N GLU A 364 -11.15 12.47 -10.14
CA GLU A 364 -10.20 12.40 -11.24
C GLU A 364 -9.51 11.02 -11.36
N MET A 365 -9.48 10.25 -10.28
CA MET A 365 -8.97 8.87 -10.28
C MET A 365 -9.92 7.87 -10.94
N ILE A 366 -11.18 8.29 -11.23
CA ILE A 366 -12.28 7.43 -11.67
C ILE A 366 -12.87 7.98 -12.97
N LYS A 367 -13.23 7.09 -13.92
CA LYS A 367 -13.90 7.43 -15.19
C LYS A 367 -15.36 7.77 -14.97
#